data_ea63e5160b89b0c09b6a5163ca623012
#
_entry.id   ea63e5160b89b0c09b6a5163ca623012
#
_cell.length_a   1.000
_cell.length_b   1.000
_cell.length_c   1.000
_cell.angle_alpha   90.00
_cell.angle_beta   90.00
_cell.angle_gamma   90.00
#
_symmetry.space_group_name_H-M   'P 1'
#
loop_
_entity.id
_entity.type
_entity.pdbx_description
1 polymer ?
#
loop_
_entity_poly.entity_id
_entity_poly.type
_entity_poly.pdbx_seq_one_letter_code
_entity_poly.pdbx_strand_id
1 'polypeptide(L)'
;MRYTVPIVTVHILALLVFVPAFFSWTGVILCVAGVHVFGQTITMGYHRLLAHRSFNTPRWFEHTLVLGALCCLEDSPARWTATHRMHHAHSDEPEDPHSPMVTFLWGHVWWVMLRNRDLHHRTNYDKYARDILRDPFYMWIEKHAWSPLWFYLAQCAIYVAAGFAVALAWTDVTSAALFAASVLVWGVFLRTVLVWHITWSVNSLTHMFGYRNHETEEHSQNNWLVALVAAGEGWHNNHHADPACCTNQHRWWELDVTYWELRAMSLVGLTSDLSPRREVRAAAAIAAAAARTKAKMIDPAAPTENRGEANATKASVGASAAGAAQTSTVHSS
;
A
#
# COMPACT_ATOMS: atom_id res chain seq x y z
N MET A 1 6.59 -3.81 -20.16
CA MET A 1 5.24 -4.05 -20.76
C MET A 1 4.34 -4.99 -19.94
N ARG A 2 4.75 -5.46 -18.73
CA ARG A 2 3.93 -6.41 -17.93
C ARG A 2 2.58 -5.81 -17.52
N TYR A 3 2.55 -4.53 -17.16
CA TYR A 3 1.33 -3.86 -16.68
C TYR A 3 0.57 -3.11 -17.77
N THR A 4 1.23 -2.76 -18.88
CA THR A 4 0.60 -2.01 -19.98
C THR A 4 -0.64 -2.71 -20.53
N VAL A 5 -0.55 -4.01 -20.79
CA VAL A 5 -1.67 -4.78 -21.36
C VAL A 5 -2.87 -4.81 -20.39
N PRO A 6 -2.72 -5.21 -19.11
CA PRO A 6 -3.83 -5.16 -18.16
C PRO A 6 -4.43 -3.76 -18.00
N ILE A 7 -3.60 -2.72 -17.86
CA ILE A 7 -4.07 -1.34 -17.68
C ILE A 7 -4.92 -0.92 -18.89
N VAL A 8 -4.39 -1.04 -20.09
CA VAL A 8 -5.12 -0.67 -21.32
C VAL A 8 -6.40 -1.48 -21.48
N THR A 9 -6.34 -2.79 -21.23
CA THR A 9 -7.51 -3.67 -21.35
C THR A 9 -8.62 -3.26 -20.39
N VAL A 10 -8.31 -2.98 -19.12
CA VAL A 10 -9.33 -2.58 -18.14
C VAL A 10 -9.92 -1.21 -18.47
N HIS A 11 -9.11 -0.26 -18.98
CA HIS A 11 -9.63 1.03 -19.45
C HIS A 11 -10.61 0.85 -20.63
N ILE A 12 -10.27 0.00 -21.60
CA ILE A 12 -11.18 -0.30 -22.73
C ILE A 12 -12.47 -0.96 -22.22
N LEU A 13 -12.37 -1.92 -21.31
CA LEU A 13 -13.54 -2.58 -20.73
C LEU A 13 -14.40 -1.60 -19.90
N ALA A 14 -13.78 -0.65 -19.23
CA ALA A 14 -14.50 0.39 -18.48
C ALA A 14 -15.35 1.28 -19.40
N LEU A 15 -14.98 1.46 -20.67
CA LEU A 15 -15.79 2.22 -21.64
C LEU A 15 -17.15 1.57 -21.92
N LEU A 16 -17.34 0.30 -21.58
CA LEU A 16 -18.65 -0.36 -21.67
C LEU A 16 -19.73 0.30 -20.80
N VAL A 17 -19.38 1.16 -19.83
CA VAL A 17 -20.33 1.99 -19.07
C VAL A 17 -21.19 2.90 -19.97
N PHE A 18 -20.69 3.25 -21.15
CA PHE A 18 -21.42 4.05 -22.13
C PHE A 18 -22.42 3.24 -22.98
N VAL A 19 -22.44 1.91 -22.84
CA VAL A 19 -23.43 1.05 -23.47
C VAL A 19 -24.69 1.02 -22.62
N PRO A 20 -25.84 1.54 -23.10
CA PRO A 20 -27.05 1.68 -22.29
C PRO A 20 -27.54 0.34 -21.66
N ALA A 21 -27.34 -0.78 -22.37
CA ALA A 21 -27.71 -2.10 -21.87
C ALA A 21 -26.96 -2.53 -20.58
N PHE A 22 -25.82 -1.93 -20.27
CA PHE A 22 -25.02 -2.19 -19.06
C PHE A 22 -25.23 -1.14 -17.97
N PHE A 23 -26.18 -0.23 -18.14
CA PHE A 23 -26.51 0.73 -17.08
C PHE A 23 -27.44 0.09 -16.04
N SER A 24 -27.09 0.24 -14.76
CA SER A 24 -28.01 0.00 -13.64
C SER A 24 -27.62 0.86 -12.44
N TRP A 25 -28.61 1.33 -11.68
CA TRP A 25 -28.34 2.07 -10.43
C TRP A 25 -27.58 1.22 -9.42
N THR A 26 -27.82 -0.10 -9.37
CA THR A 26 -27.04 -1.03 -8.56
C THR A 26 -25.57 -1.03 -8.98
N GLY A 27 -25.27 -1.04 -10.28
CA GLY A 27 -23.91 -0.92 -10.79
C GLY A 27 -23.23 0.38 -10.34
N VAL A 28 -23.92 1.53 -10.47
CA VAL A 28 -23.42 2.81 -10.02
C VAL A 28 -23.11 2.83 -8.51
N ILE A 29 -24.05 2.33 -7.70
CA ILE A 29 -23.85 2.24 -6.24
C ILE A 29 -22.65 1.35 -5.90
N LEU A 30 -22.53 0.19 -6.55
CA LEU A 30 -21.37 -0.71 -6.36
C LEU A 30 -20.07 -0.07 -6.82
N CYS A 31 -20.10 0.75 -7.88
CA CYS A 31 -18.91 1.50 -8.30
C CYS A 31 -18.48 2.51 -7.23
N VAL A 32 -19.38 3.38 -6.78
CA VAL A 32 -19.08 4.43 -5.80
C VAL A 32 -18.63 3.83 -4.46
N ALA A 33 -19.40 2.87 -3.93
CA ALA A 33 -19.03 2.16 -2.70
C ALA A 33 -17.72 1.38 -2.87
N GLY A 34 -17.54 0.74 -4.03
CA GLY A 34 -16.35 -0.02 -4.35
C GLY A 34 -15.09 0.86 -4.47
N VAL A 35 -15.18 2.05 -5.05
CA VAL A 35 -14.06 3.01 -5.07
C VAL A 35 -13.60 3.29 -3.65
N HIS A 36 -14.50 3.56 -2.72
CA HIS A 36 -14.15 3.78 -1.32
C HIS A 36 -13.58 2.51 -0.67
N VAL A 37 -14.32 1.40 -0.68
CA VAL A 37 -13.91 0.15 0.01
C VAL A 37 -12.57 -0.37 -0.49
N PHE A 38 -12.39 -0.47 -1.81
CA PHE A 38 -11.14 -0.96 -2.39
C PHE A 38 -10.02 0.08 -2.33
N GLY A 39 -10.33 1.37 -2.44
CA GLY A 39 -9.37 2.44 -2.16
C GLY A 39 -8.83 2.35 -0.72
N GLN A 40 -9.68 2.08 0.26
CA GLN A 40 -9.25 1.87 1.64
C GLN A 40 -8.33 0.65 1.81
N THR A 41 -8.48 -0.41 1.01
CA THR A 41 -7.53 -1.53 1.07
C THR A 41 -6.11 -1.16 0.61
N ILE A 42 -5.98 -0.23 -0.34
CA ILE A 42 -4.67 0.35 -0.72
C ILE A 42 -4.16 1.25 0.40
N THR A 43 -4.98 2.20 0.83
CA THR A 43 -4.61 3.23 1.81
C THR A 43 -4.29 2.63 3.19
N MET A 44 -5.18 1.83 3.76
CA MET A 44 -4.94 1.16 5.04
C MET A 44 -3.93 0.04 4.92
N GLY A 45 -4.11 -0.86 3.91
CA GLY A 45 -3.33 -2.08 3.78
C GLY A 45 -1.92 -1.82 3.26
N TYR A 46 -1.78 -1.41 2.01
CA TYR A 46 -0.46 -1.24 1.39
C TYR A 46 0.29 -0.03 1.95
N HIS A 47 -0.39 1.12 2.05
CA HIS A 47 0.26 2.37 2.41
C HIS A 47 0.54 2.45 3.91
N ARG A 48 -0.50 2.62 4.76
CA ARG A 48 -0.31 2.89 6.18
C ARG A 48 0.16 1.68 6.99
N LEU A 49 -0.29 0.46 6.65
CA LEU A 49 0.09 -0.75 7.40
C LEU A 49 1.42 -1.33 6.90
N LEU A 50 1.52 -1.73 5.62
CA LEU A 50 2.71 -2.42 5.13
C LEU A 50 3.88 -1.47 4.88
N ALA A 51 3.66 -0.30 4.23
CA ALA A 51 4.75 0.60 3.90
C ALA A 51 5.24 1.37 5.14
N HIS A 52 4.34 2.00 5.90
CA HIS A 52 4.70 2.91 6.99
C HIS A 52 4.58 2.32 8.39
N ARG A 53 3.88 1.18 8.55
CA ARG A 53 3.68 0.53 9.86
C ARG A 53 3.12 1.49 10.91
N SER A 54 2.17 2.33 10.50
CA SER A 54 1.62 3.38 11.32
C SER A 54 0.54 2.91 12.30
N PHE A 55 0.12 1.66 12.22
CA PHE A 55 -0.78 1.00 13.17
C PHE A 55 -0.56 -0.52 13.17
N ASN A 56 -1.16 -1.22 14.15
CA ASN A 56 -1.19 -2.67 14.22
C ASN A 56 -2.60 -3.21 13.98
N THR A 57 -2.68 -4.47 13.48
CA THR A 57 -3.96 -5.16 13.23
C THR A 57 -3.77 -6.68 13.36
N PRO A 58 -4.83 -7.47 13.66
CA PRO A 58 -4.78 -8.92 13.58
C PRO A 58 -4.40 -9.41 12.19
N ARG A 59 -3.61 -10.47 12.12
CA ARG A 59 -3.05 -11.01 10.88
C ARG A 59 -4.09 -11.31 9.79
N TRP A 60 -5.23 -11.87 10.20
CA TRP A 60 -6.32 -12.17 9.27
C TRP A 60 -6.88 -10.90 8.61
N PHE A 61 -6.97 -9.78 9.36
CA PHE A 61 -7.47 -8.53 8.82
C PHE A 61 -6.43 -7.85 7.92
N GLU A 62 -5.14 -7.90 8.27
CA GLU A 62 -4.03 -7.50 7.40
C GLU A 62 -4.11 -8.23 6.05
N HIS A 63 -4.25 -9.57 6.07
CA HIS A 63 -4.38 -10.34 4.83
C HIS A 63 -5.66 -10.00 4.06
N THR A 64 -6.77 -9.69 4.73
CA THR A 64 -8.01 -9.24 4.08
C THR A 64 -7.81 -7.92 3.34
N LEU A 65 -7.16 -6.94 3.97
CA LEU A 65 -6.80 -5.68 3.31
C LEU A 65 -5.92 -5.92 2.08
N VAL A 66 -4.90 -6.76 2.21
CA VAL A 66 -4.00 -7.09 1.08
C VAL A 66 -4.73 -7.80 -0.06
N LEU A 67 -5.64 -8.73 0.24
CA LEU A 67 -6.47 -9.39 -0.79
C LEU A 67 -7.35 -8.37 -1.53
N GLY A 68 -7.94 -7.41 -0.81
CA GLY A 68 -8.69 -6.31 -1.43
C GLY A 68 -7.81 -5.44 -2.34
N ALA A 69 -6.60 -5.12 -1.91
CA ALA A 69 -5.65 -4.35 -2.71
C ALA A 69 -5.20 -5.11 -3.98
N LEU A 70 -4.96 -6.43 -3.89
CA LEU A 70 -4.71 -7.27 -5.07
C LEU A 70 -5.87 -7.25 -6.08
N CYS A 71 -7.12 -7.13 -5.60
CA CYS A 71 -8.29 -6.95 -6.43
C CYS A 71 -8.35 -5.59 -7.15
N CYS A 72 -7.43 -4.66 -6.85
CA CYS A 72 -7.27 -3.40 -7.58
C CYS A 72 -6.21 -3.46 -8.68
N LEU A 73 -5.45 -4.55 -8.83
CA LEU A 73 -4.32 -4.65 -9.77
C LEU A 73 -3.23 -3.57 -9.57
N GLU A 74 -3.04 -3.10 -8.34
CA GLU A 74 -1.98 -2.14 -7.99
C GLU A 74 -0.67 -2.83 -7.59
N ASP A 75 -0.32 -3.95 -8.23
CA ASP A 75 0.85 -4.78 -7.99
C ASP A 75 0.73 -5.70 -6.75
N SER A 76 1.80 -6.43 -6.49
CA SER A 76 1.94 -7.28 -5.31
C SER A 76 2.33 -6.47 -4.07
N PRO A 77 2.04 -6.96 -2.85
CA PRO A 77 2.31 -6.21 -1.63
C PRO A 77 3.78 -5.83 -1.44
N ALA A 78 4.71 -6.72 -1.78
CA ALA A 78 6.13 -6.42 -1.63
C ALA A 78 6.63 -5.41 -2.67
N ARG A 79 6.13 -5.47 -3.92
CA ARG A 79 6.51 -4.50 -4.95
C ARG A 79 5.95 -3.13 -4.65
N TRP A 80 4.67 -3.05 -4.34
CA TRP A 80 4.04 -1.79 -3.99
C TRP A 80 4.78 -1.12 -2.82
N THR A 81 5.02 -1.90 -1.74
CA THR A 81 5.76 -1.42 -0.56
C THR A 81 7.17 -0.97 -0.90
N ALA A 82 7.90 -1.75 -1.71
CA ALA A 82 9.26 -1.39 -2.11
C ALA A 82 9.29 -0.11 -2.94
N THR A 83 8.40 0.03 -3.91
CA THR A 83 8.26 1.23 -4.76
C THR A 83 7.95 2.46 -3.92
N HIS A 84 7.00 2.36 -3.00
CA HIS A 84 6.60 3.47 -2.15
C HIS A 84 7.68 3.88 -1.14
N ARG A 85 8.36 2.92 -0.52
CA ARG A 85 9.50 3.22 0.38
C ARG A 85 10.70 3.79 -0.39
N MET A 86 10.91 3.38 -1.64
CA MET A 86 11.93 3.97 -2.51
C MET A 86 11.57 5.42 -2.86
N HIS A 87 10.30 5.70 -3.16
CA HIS A 87 9.81 7.07 -3.35
C HIS A 87 10.09 7.95 -2.13
N HIS A 88 9.74 7.51 -0.90
CA HIS A 88 10.04 8.29 0.30
C HIS A 88 11.53 8.47 0.58
N ALA A 89 12.38 7.54 0.13
CA ALA A 89 13.82 7.65 0.30
C ALA A 89 14.50 8.59 -0.72
N HIS A 90 13.84 8.83 -1.86
CA HIS A 90 14.40 9.57 -3.01
C HIS A 90 13.37 10.49 -3.65
N SER A 91 12.40 10.98 -2.87
CA SER A 91 11.27 11.75 -3.41
C SER A 91 11.72 12.92 -4.24
N ASP A 92 11.21 12.98 -5.48
CA ASP A 92 11.53 13.98 -6.51
C ASP A 92 12.99 14.02 -7.00
N GLU A 93 13.82 13.06 -6.56
CA GLU A 93 15.17 12.83 -7.07
C GLU A 93 15.15 11.95 -8.35
N PRO A 94 16.27 11.81 -9.07
CA PRO A 94 16.36 10.94 -10.26
C PRO A 94 16.02 9.47 -9.99
N GLU A 95 16.23 8.98 -8.79
CA GLU A 95 15.94 7.62 -8.33
C GLU A 95 14.47 7.40 -7.95
N ASP A 96 13.68 8.46 -7.84
CA ASP A 96 12.25 8.35 -7.55
C ASP A 96 11.52 7.60 -8.67
N PRO A 97 10.84 6.49 -8.37
CA PRO A 97 10.18 5.69 -9.38
C PRO A 97 9.08 6.42 -10.15
N HIS A 98 8.46 7.41 -9.55
CA HIS A 98 7.28 8.07 -10.12
C HIS A 98 7.25 9.60 -9.92
N SER A 99 8.42 10.24 -9.85
CA SER A 99 8.46 11.69 -9.73
C SER A 99 7.79 12.40 -10.92
N PRO A 100 6.79 13.26 -10.67
CA PRO A 100 6.19 14.08 -11.73
C PRO A 100 7.13 15.21 -12.22
N MET A 101 8.29 15.38 -11.57
CA MET A 101 9.32 16.32 -12.05
C MET A 101 9.92 15.88 -13.37
N VAL A 102 9.88 14.58 -13.71
CA VAL A 102 10.23 14.07 -15.04
C VAL A 102 9.19 14.54 -16.06
N THR A 103 7.95 14.20 -15.89
CA THR A 103 6.74 14.75 -16.54
C THR A 103 5.51 14.39 -15.71
N PHE A 104 4.43 15.17 -15.82
CA PHE A 104 3.15 14.85 -15.20
C PHE A 104 2.69 13.42 -15.54
N LEU A 105 2.73 13.06 -16.82
CA LEU A 105 2.30 11.73 -17.29
C LEU A 105 3.20 10.62 -16.76
N TRP A 106 4.50 10.90 -16.56
CA TRP A 106 5.39 9.94 -15.90
C TRP A 106 4.90 9.67 -14.49
N GLY A 107 4.80 10.66 -13.62
CA GLY A 107 4.35 10.50 -12.24
C GLY A 107 2.93 9.94 -12.11
N HIS A 108 2.06 10.22 -13.09
CA HIS A 108 0.68 9.75 -13.07
C HIS A 108 0.55 8.28 -13.52
N VAL A 109 1.02 7.93 -14.71
CA VAL A 109 0.72 6.59 -15.28
C VAL A 109 1.87 5.91 -16.01
N TRP A 110 2.81 6.65 -16.62
CA TRP A 110 3.82 6.01 -17.45
C TRP A 110 4.84 5.21 -16.66
N TRP A 111 5.14 5.60 -15.43
CA TRP A 111 6.06 4.88 -14.55
C TRP A 111 5.67 3.40 -14.34
N VAL A 112 4.37 3.09 -14.29
CA VAL A 112 3.87 1.72 -14.14
C VAL A 112 3.72 0.99 -15.49
N MET A 113 3.48 1.72 -16.58
CA MET A 113 3.33 1.15 -17.92
C MET A 113 4.67 0.88 -18.60
N LEU A 114 5.64 1.75 -18.41
CA LEU A 114 6.95 1.66 -19.04
C LEU A 114 7.92 0.90 -18.14
N ARG A 115 8.90 0.23 -18.77
CA ARG A 115 9.89 -0.54 -18.01
C ARG A 115 10.88 0.42 -17.34
N ASN A 116 10.79 0.54 -16.02
CA ASN A 116 11.84 1.12 -15.20
C ASN A 116 12.76 -0.01 -14.70
N ARG A 117 14.05 0.01 -15.07
CA ARG A 117 15.03 -1.03 -14.68
C ARG A 117 15.29 -1.01 -13.19
N ASP A 118 15.30 0.15 -12.57
CA ASP A 118 15.65 0.35 -11.18
C ASP A 118 14.58 -0.20 -10.23
N LEU A 119 13.31 -0.06 -10.59
CA LEU A 119 12.19 -0.67 -9.86
C LEU A 119 12.20 -2.19 -9.83
N HIS A 120 12.78 -2.82 -10.85
CA HIS A 120 12.74 -4.27 -11.02
C HIS A 120 14.04 -4.95 -10.56
N HIS A 121 14.97 -4.21 -9.96
CA HIS A 121 16.23 -4.78 -9.50
C HIS A 121 16.01 -5.51 -8.17
N ARG A 122 16.55 -6.74 -8.05
CA ARG A 122 16.41 -7.58 -6.84
C ARG A 122 16.91 -6.88 -5.57
N THR A 123 17.93 -6.05 -5.69
CA THR A 123 18.48 -5.26 -4.57
C THR A 123 17.46 -4.33 -3.93
N ASN A 124 16.49 -3.80 -4.69
CA ASN A 124 15.46 -2.93 -4.16
C ASN A 124 14.46 -3.70 -3.28
N TYR A 125 14.12 -4.94 -3.66
CA TYR A 125 13.34 -5.82 -2.79
C TYR A 125 14.04 -6.13 -1.48
N ASP A 126 15.33 -6.46 -1.54
CA ASP A 126 16.13 -6.75 -0.35
C ASP A 126 16.29 -5.51 0.54
N LYS A 127 16.34 -4.33 -0.03
CA LYS A 127 16.46 -3.07 0.72
C LYS A 127 15.12 -2.62 1.30
N TYR A 128 14.05 -2.56 0.48
CA TYR A 128 12.83 -1.85 0.82
C TYR A 128 11.65 -2.76 1.23
N ALA A 129 11.66 -4.06 0.91
CA ALA A 129 10.56 -4.97 1.21
C ALA A 129 10.98 -6.27 1.93
N ARG A 130 12.19 -6.33 2.49
CA ARG A 130 12.71 -7.53 3.16
C ARG A 130 11.82 -8.02 4.29
N ASP A 131 11.22 -7.12 5.03
CA ASP A 131 10.28 -7.43 6.11
C ASP A 131 8.99 -8.07 5.60
N ILE A 132 8.47 -7.59 4.47
CA ILE A 132 7.28 -8.15 3.81
C ILE A 132 7.59 -9.57 3.30
N LEU A 133 8.73 -9.74 2.64
CA LEU A 133 9.15 -11.03 2.08
C LEU A 133 9.46 -12.13 3.12
N ARG A 134 9.57 -11.80 4.40
CA ARG A 134 9.68 -12.78 5.50
C ARG A 134 8.36 -13.49 5.79
N ASP A 135 7.25 -12.92 5.39
CA ASP A 135 5.94 -13.53 5.55
C ASP A 135 5.70 -14.60 4.48
N PRO A 136 5.35 -15.84 4.85
CA PRO A 136 5.09 -16.91 3.89
C PRO A 136 3.93 -16.59 2.93
N PHE A 137 2.90 -15.86 3.37
CA PHE A 137 1.76 -15.47 2.54
C PHE A 137 2.18 -14.48 1.45
N TYR A 138 2.92 -13.42 1.81
CA TYR A 138 3.43 -12.45 0.84
C TYR A 138 4.49 -13.06 -0.08
N MET A 139 5.36 -13.93 0.46
CA MET A 139 6.33 -14.65 -0.34
C MET A 139 5.64 -15.59 -1.35
N TRP A 140 4.52 -16.21 -1.00
CA TRP A 140 3.73 -17.01 -1.93
C TRP A 140 3.18 -16.15 -3.08
N ILE A 141 2.62 -14.97 -2.78
CA ILE A 141 2.14 -14.01 -3.78
C ILE A 141 3.27 -13.60 -4.74
N GLU A 142 4.45 -13.29 -4.20
CA GLU A 142 5.61 -12.86 -5.00
C GLU A 142 6.17 -13.97 -5.91
N LYS A 143 6.17 -15.22 -5.43
CA LYS A 143 6.60 -16.38 -6.25
C LYS A 143 5.68 -16.63 -7.44
N HIS A 144 4.42 -16.25 -7.35
CA HIS A 144 3.42 -16.43 -8.40
C HIS A 144 3.19 -15.11 -9.12
N ALA A 145 4.02 -14.83 -10.09
CA ALA A 145 4.09 -13.54 -10.79
C ALA A 145 2.75 -13.00 -11.35
N TRP A 146 1.76 -13.87 -11.54
CA TRP A 146 0.42 -13.54 -12.03
C TRP A 146 -0.64 -13.52 -10.93
N SER A 147 -0.25 -13.63 -9.67
CA SER A 147 -1.19 -13.65 -8.54
C SER A 147 -2.12 -12.42 -8.49
N PRO A 148 -1.69 -11.16 -8.73
CA PRO A 148 -2.63 -10.05 -8.77
C PRO A 148 -3.70 -10.21 -9.86
N LEU A 149 -3.32 -10.73 -11.01
CA LEU A 149 -4.29 -11.00 -12.10
C LEU A 149 -5.26 -12.13 -11.72
N TRP A 150 -4.78 -13.19 -11.06
CA TRP A 150 -5.68 -14.28 -10.61
C TRP A 150 -6.73 -13.79 -9.62
N PHE A 151 -6.33 -12.97 -8.63
CA PHE A 151 -7.27 -12.37 -7.67
C PHE A 151 -8.26 -11.44 -8.37
N TYR A 152 -7.80 -10.66 -9.33
CA TYR A 152 -8.67 -9.79 -10.11
C TYR A 152 -9.70 -10.58 -10.95
N LEU A 153 -9.28 -11.65 -11.64
CA LEU A 153 -10.16 -12.50 -12.41
C LEU A 153 -11.15 -13.28 -11.53
N ALA A 154 -10.70 -13.76 -10.37
CA ALA A 154 -11.57 -14.37 -9.38
C ALA A 154 -12.65 -13.40 -8.89
N GLN A 155 -12.28 -12.15 -8.60
CA GLN A 155 -13.24 -11.08 -8.29
C GLN A 155 -14.24 -10.87 -9.43
N CYS A 156 -13.78 -10.79 -10.69
CA CYS A 156 -14.69 -10.68 -11.84
C CYS A 156 -15.72 -11.83 -11.86
N ALA A 157 -15.24 -13.05 -11.67
CA ALA A 157 -16.12 -14.24 -11.64
C ALA A 157 -17.13 -14.18 -10.49
N ILE A 158 -16.71 -13.74 -9.30
CA ILE A 158 -17.60 -13.57 -8.13
C ILE A 158 -18.68 -12.52 -8.43
N TYR A 159 -18.32 -11.36 -8.97
CA TYR A 159 -19.29 -10.31 -9.31
C TYR A 159 -20.31 -10.77 -10.36
N VAL A 160 -19.85 -11.47 -11.41
CA VAL A 160 -20.74 -12.05 -12.43
C VAL A 160 -21.66 -13.09 -11.82
N ALA A 161 -21.12 -14.05 -11.06
CA ALA A 161 -21.91 -15.12 -10.46
C ALA A 161 -22.94 -14.58 -9.46
N ALA A 162 -22.52 -13.67 -8.58
CA ALA A 162 -23.42 -13.06 -7.60
C ALA A 162 -24.48 -12.19 -8.27
N GLY A 163 -24.11 -11.33 -9.23
CA GLY A 163 -25.05 -10.49 -9.97
C GLY A 163 -26.07 -11.33 -10.74
N PHE A 164 -25.60 -12.38 -11.42
CA PHE A 164 -26.48 -13.29 -12.16
C PHE A 164 -27.45 -14.02 -11.22
N ALA A 165 -26.95 -14.61 -10.14
CA ALA A 165 -27.78 -15.36 -9.18
C ALA A 165 -28.83 -14.47 -8.50
N VAL A 166 -28.45 -13.26 -8.10
CA VAL A 166 -29.39 -12.29 -7.51
C VAL A 166 -30.49 -11.92 -8.50
N ALA A 167 -30.13 -11.56 -9.75
CA ALA A 167 -31.12 -11.12 -10.73
C ALA A 167 -32.00 -12.27 -11.20
N LEU A 168 -31.46 -13.48 -11.33
CA LEU A 168 -32.24 -14.67 -11.75
C LEU A 168 -33.38 -15.03 -10.78
N ALA A 169 -33.28 -14.59 -9.52
CA ALA A 169 -34.39 -14.77 -8.56
C ALA A 169 -35.65 -13.94 -8.89
N TRP A 170 -35.51 -12.89 -9.74
CA TRP A 170 -36.57 -11.91 -10.01
C TRP A 170 -36.80 -11.65 -11.50
N THR A 171 -35.95 -12.20 -12.39
CA THR A 171 -35.98 -11.94 -13.83
C THR A 171 -35.72 -13.22 -14.64
N ASP A 172 -35.82 -13.09 -15.97
CA ASP A 172 -35.41 -14.14 -16.91
C ASP A 172 -33.87 -14.21 -17.07
N VAL A 173 -33.38 -15.26 -17.69
CA VAL A 173 -31.95 -15.54 -17.90
C VAL A 173 -31.23 -14.40 -18.65
N THR A 174 -31.89 -13.81 -19.66
CA THR A 174 -31.29 -12.74 -20.47
C THR A 174 -31.12 -11.46 -19.65
N SER A 175 -32.17 -11.08 -18.92
CA SER A 175 -32.12 -9.93 -18.01
C SER A 175 -31.12 -10.12 -16.87
N ALA A 176 -31.02 -11.32 -16.31
CA ALA A 176 -30.03 -11.68 -15.30
C ALA A 176 -28.60 -11.59 -15.84
N ALA A 177 -28.37 -12.02 -17.08
CA ALA A 177 -27.05 -11.89 -17.72
C ALA A 177 -26.65 -10.41 -17.97
N LEU A 178 -27.59 -9.57 -18.41
CA LEU A 178 -27.35 -8.13 -18.59
C LEU A 178 -27.07 -7.43 -17.25
N PHE A 179 -27.80 -7.79 -16.20
CA PHE A 179 -27.56 -7.27 -14.87
C PHE A 179 -26.17 -7.68 -14.34
N ALA A 180 -25.78 -8.94 -14.50
CA ALA A 180 -24.44 -9.41 -14.13
C ALA A 180 -23.33 -8.66 -14.88
N ALA A 181 -23.54 -8.41 -16.20
CA ALA A 181 -22.63 -7.61 -17.00
C ALA A 181 -22.56 -6.15 -16.49
N SER A 182 -23.69 -5.53 -16.14
CA SER A 182 -23.73 -4.21 -15.52
C SER A 182 -22.92 -4.16 -14.22
N VAL A 183 -23.15 -5.11 -13.32
CA VAL A 183 -22.42 -5.21 -12.04
C VAL A 183 -20.92 -5.38 -12.26
N LEU A 184 -20.50 -6.16 -13.24
CA LEU A 184 -19.09 -6.33 -13.61
C LEU A 184 -18.50 -5.03 -14.17
N VAL A 185 -19.17 -4.40 -15.12
CA VAL A 185 -18.68 -3.20 -15.81
C VAL A 185 -18.50 -2.05 -14.82
N TRP A 186 -19.51 -1.76 -14.00
CA TRP A 186 -19.49 -0.68 -13.04
C TRP A 186 -18.69 -1.03 -11.77
N GLY A 187 -19.01 -2.18 -11.14
CA GLY A 187 -18.46 -2.57 -9.84
C GLY A 187 -17.02 -3.09 -9.90
N VAL A 188 -16.53 -3.49 -11.09
CA VAL A 188 -15.15 -3.95 -11.23
C VAL A 188 -14.38 -3.08 -12.21
N PHE A 189 -14.76 -2.98 -13.49
CA PHE A 189 -13.90 -2.33 -14.49
C PHE A 189 -13.79 -0.82 -14.25
N LEU A 190 -14.91 -0.10 -14.20
CA LEU A 190 -14.88 1.34 -13.96
C LEU A 190 -14.33 1.66 -12.58
N ARG A 191 -14.76 0.93 -11.54
CA ARG A 191 -14.25 1.08 -10.19
C ARG A 191 -12.72 0.96 -10.13
N THR A 192 -12.14 -0.02 -10.81
CA THR A 192 -10.68 -0.22 -10.85
C THR A 192 -9.97 0.96 -11.52
N VAL A 193 -10.47 1.45 -12.65
CA VAL A 193 -9.92 2.63 -13.33
C VAL A 193 -9.96 3.85 -12.41
N LEU A 194 -11.07 4.08 -11.71
CA LEU A 194 -11.18 5.20 -10.78
C LEU A 194 -10.21 5.08 -9.60
N VAL A 195 -10.06 3.90 -9.00
CA VAL A 195 -9.08 3.66 -7.93
C VAL A 195 -7.66 3.95 -8.42
N TRP A 196 -7.28 3.49 -9.61
CA TRP A 196 -5.96 3.78 -10.18
C TRP A 196 -5.70 5.27 -10.33
N HIS A 197 -6.63 5.99 -10.98
CA HIS A 197 -6.45 7.43 -11.19
C HIS A 197 -6.44 8.22 -9.89
N ILE A 198 -7.18 7.79 -8.87
CA ILE A 198 -7.13 8.39 -7.52
C ILE A 198 -5.75 8.16 -6.91
N THR A 199 -5.25 6.92 -6.88
CA THR A 199 -3.92 6.59 -6.34
C THR A 199 -2.81 7.33 -7.11
N TRP A 200 -2.84 7.31 -8.45
CA TRP A 200 -1.84 8.00 -9.27
C TRP A 200 -1.91 9.52 -9.14
N SER A 201 -3.08 10.08 -8.79
CA SER A 201 -3.22 11.51 -8.49
C SER A 201 -2.50 11.89 -7.20
N VAL A 202 -2.44 10.99 -6.22
CA VAL A 202 -1.60 11.20 -5.03
C VAL A 202 -0.13 11.32 -5.43
N ASN A 203 0.37 10.50 -6.35
CA ASN A 203 1.77 10.56 -6.78
C ASN A 203 2.09 11.80 -7.65
N SER A 204 1.14 12.27 -8.45
CA SER A 204 1.37 13.31 -9.45
C SER A 204 0.88 14.69 -9.01
N LEU A 205 -0.43 14.84 -8.74
CA LEU A 205 -1.01 16.15 -8.44
C LEU A 205 -0.51 16.72 -7.11
N THR A 206 -0.26 15.87 -6.11
CA THR A 206 0.18 16.33 -4.79
C THR A 206 1.67 16.68 -4.71
N HIS A 207 2.45 16.39 -5.74
CA HIS A 207 3.82 16.92 -5.89
C HIS A 207 3.91 18.16 -6.79
N MET A 208 2.78 18.57 -7.40
CA MET A 208 2.75 19.71 -8.31
C MET A 208 1.83 20.84 -7.86
N PHE A 209 0.72 20.53 -7.19
CA PHE A 209 -0.34 21.48 -6.91
C PHE A 209 -0.89 21.35 -5.48
N GLY A 210 -0.94 22.45 -4.75
CA GLY A 210 -1.52 22.50 -3.42
C GLY A 210 -0.87 23.57 -2.54
N TYR A 211 -0.83 23.32 -1.25
CA TYR A 211 -0.17 24.15 -0.26
C TYR A 211 0.71 23.28 0.65
N ARG A 212 1.61 23.91 1.40
CA ARG A 212 2.52 23.21 2.32
C ARG A 212 2.27 23.68 3.75
N ASN A 213 2.24 22.73 4.67
CA ASN A 213 2.24 22.97 6.11
C ASN A 213 3.65 22.85 6.69
N HIS A 214 4.50 22.07 6.01
CA HIS A 214 5.86 21.74 6.44
C HIS A 214 6.85 22.04 5.33
N GLU A 215 8.02 22.51 5.71
CA GLU A 215 9.16 22.65 4.82
C GLU A 215 9.83 21.28 4.71
N THR A 216 9.64 20.59 3.60
CA THR A 216 10.30 19.34 3.23
C THR A 216 11.24 19.60 2.06
N GLU A 217 12.25 18.75 1.87
CA GLU A 217 13.26 18.93 0.81
C GLU A 217 12.69 18.67 -0.57
N GLU A 218 11.66 17.83 -0.67
CA GLU A 218 10.94 17.44 -1.88
C GLU A 218 9.71 18.37 -2.14
N HIS A 219 8.95 18.14 -3.21
CA HIS A 219 7.89 19.04 -3.69
C HIS A 219 6.47 18.67 -3.21
N SER A 220 6.31 17.76 -2.24
CA SER A 220 4.98 17.35 -1.77
C SER A 220 4.13 18.53 -1.27
N GLN A 221 2.86 18.49 -1.58
CA GLN A 221 1.88 19.52 -1.25
C GLN A 221 0.59 18.88 -0.75
N ASN A 222 -0.14 19.62 0.06
CA ASN A 222 -1.49 19.27 0.49
C ASN A 222 -2.48 19.74 -0.56
N ASN A 223 -3.16 18.80 -1.21
CA ASN A 223 -4.16 19.04 -2.23
C ASN A 223 -5.54 18.57 -1.74
N TRP A 224 -6.43 19.51 -1.47
CA TRP A 224 -7.75 19.23 -0.89
C TRP A 224 -8.66 18.38 -1.80
N LEU A 225 -8.57 18.57 -3.13
CA LEU A 225 -9.37 17.79 -4.07
C LEU A 225 -8.94 16.31 -4.08
N VAL A 226 -7.62 16.07 -4.12
CA VAL A 226 -7.07 14.72 -4.01
C VAL A 226 -7.38 14.14 -2.63
N ALA A 227 -7.29 14.93 -1.55
CA ALA A 227 -7.63 14.47 -0.20
C ALA A 227 -9.09 14.02 -0.09
N LEU A 228 -10.02 14.73 -0.74
CA LEU A 228 -11.42 14.38 -0.75
C LEU A 228 -11.68 13.03 -1.42
N VAL A 229 -11.10 12.79 -2.61
CA VAL A 229 -11.35 11.56 -3.38
C VAL A 229 -10.50 10.38 -2.92
N ALA A 230 -9.32 10.65 -2.34
CA ALA A 230 -8.37 9.65 -1.80
C ALA A 230 -8.48 9.49 -0.27
N ALA A 231 -9.63 9.87 0.33
CA ALA A 231 -9.94 9.66 1.75
C ALA A 231 -8.89 10.18 2.74
N GLY A 232 -8.18 11.26 2.38
CA GLY A 232 -7.16 11.92 3.22
C GLY A 232 -5.72 11.80 2.71
N GLU A 233 -5.43 10.98 1.72
CA GLU A 233 -4.06 10.82 1.18
C GLU A 233 -3.56 12.06 0.43
N GLY A 234 -4.46 12.96 0.01
CA GLY A 234 -4.08 14.24 -0.60
C GLY A 234 -3.45 15.25 0.38
N TRP A 235 -3.46 15.01 1.69
CA TRP A 235 -2.67 15.78 2.67
C TRP A 235 -1.20 15.33 2.65
N HIS A 236 -0.59 15.40 1.49
CA HIS A 236 0.62 14.67 1.16
C HIS A 236 1.90 15.31 1.71
N ASN A 237 1.93 16.65 1.82
CA ASN A 237 3.03 17.33 2.51
C ASN A 237 3.06 17.00 4.02
N ASN A 238 1.89 16.86 4.65
CA ASN A 238 1.81 16.41 6.04
C ASN A 238 2.35 14.98 6.17
N HIS A 239 1.99 14.10 5.21
CA HIS A 239 2.45 12.72 5.16
C HIS A 239 3.96 12.63 4.98
N HIS A 240 4.55 13.36 4.02
CA HIS A 240 5.99 13.37 3.78
C HIS A 240 6.78 13.94 4.95
N ALA A 241 6.23 14.90 5.68
CA ALA A 241 6.85 15.45 6.89
C ALA A 241 6.91 14.42 8.05
N ASP A 242 5.93 13.53 8.16
CA ASP A 242 5.87 12.47 9.19
C ASP A 242 5.22 11.17 8.67
N PRO A 243 5.90 10.40 7.82
CA PRO A 243 5.34 9.19 7.22
C PRO A 243 4.93 8.10 8.23
N ALA A 244 5.53 8.09 9.41
CA ALA A 244 5.20 7.14 10.47
C ALA A 244 3.90 7.49 11.22
N CYS A 245 3.35 8.69 11.03
CA CYS A 245 2.10 9.10 11.66
C CYS A 245 0.91 8.36 11.03
N CYS A 246 -0.02 7.89 11.86
CA CYS A 246 -1.22 7.21 11.36
C CYS A 246 -2.24 8.18 10.76
N THR A 247 -2.13 9.49 11.02
CA THR A 247 -3.01 10.51 10.45
C THR A 247 -2.24 11.51 9.61
N ASN A 248 -2.81 11.84 8.45
CA ASN A 248 -2.35 12.94 7.60
C ASN A 248 -3.02 14.28 7.96
N GLN A 249 -3.94 14.29 8.91
CA GLN A 249 -4.64 15.49 9.39
C GLN A 249 -3.75 16.29 10.33
N HIS A 250 -3.33 17.50 9.93
CA HIS A 250 -2.57 18.43 10.78
C HIS A 250 -3.38 19.66 11.16
N ARG A 251 -4.34 20.09 10.32
CA ARG A 251 -5.28 21.18 10.60
C ARG A 251 -6.68 20.64 10.78
N TRP A 252 -7.57 21.36 11.46
CA TRP A 252 -8.90 20.90 11.79
C TRP A 252 -9.80 20.64 10.56
N TRP A 253 -9.55 21.30 9.43
CA TRP A 253 -10.28 21.10 8.16
C TRP A 253 -9.65 20.04 7.24
N GLU A 254 -8.48 19.56 7.53
CA GLU A 254 -7.81 18.51 6.76
C GLU A 254 -8.39 17.15 7.13
N LEU A 255 -9.61 16.88 6.67
CA LEU A 255 -10.31 15.65 7.00
C LEU A 255 -9.56 14.44 6.44
N ASP A 256 -9.14 13.52 7.32
CA ASP A 256 -8.53 12.24 7.00
C ASP A 256 -9.53 11.11 7.31
N VAL A 257 -10.34 10.74 6.32
CA VAL A 257 -11.39 9.72 6.45
C VAL A 257 -10.78 8.38 6.85
N THR A 258 -9.66 7.99 6.23
CA THR A 258 -8.94 6.76 6.56
C THR A 258 -8.55 6.69 8.03
N TYR A 259 -8.02 7.77 8.61
CA TYR A 259 -7.69 7.80 10.03
C TYR A 259 -8.92 7.64 10.92
N TRP A 260 -10.02 8.30 10.58
CA TRP A 260 -11.25 8.18 11.36
C TRP A 260 -11.84 6.77 11.30
N GLU A 261 -11.76 6.10 10.16
CA GLU A 261 -12.14 4.69 10.03
C GLU A 261 -11.23 3.77 10.86
N LEU A 262 -9.90 3.96 10.82
CA LEU A 262 -8.96 3.23 11.67
C LEU A 262 -9.26 3.46 13.17
N ARG A 263 -9.61 4.69 13.57
CA ARG A 263 -10.08 5.01 14.92
C ARG A 263 -11.36 4.27 15.29
N ALA A 264 -12.34 4.24 14.39
CA ALA A 264 -13.57 3.48 14.62
C ALA A 264 -13.30 1.97 14.75
N MET A 265 -12.43 1.43 13.90
CA MET A 265 -12.00 0.02 13.97
C MET A 265 -11.25 -0.29 15.28
N SER A 266 -10.54 0.68 15.86
CA SER A 266 -9.87 0.48 17.15
C SER A 266 -10.82 0.30 18.32
N LEU A 267 -12.03 0.84 18.23
CA LEU A 267 -13.05 0.66 19.26
C LEU A 267 -13.56 -0.78 19.36
N VAL A 268 -13.45 -1.54 18.27
CA VAL A 268 -13.85 -2.95 18.19
C VAL A 268 -12.64 -3.90 18.15
N GLY A 269 -11.43 -3.41 18.39
CA GLY A 269 -10.22 -4.21 18.48
C GLY A 269 -9.65 -4.70 17.15
N LEU A 270 -10.12 -4.17 15.99
CA LEU A 270 -9.58 -4.49 14.68
C LEU A 270 -8.27 -3.77 14.37
N THR A 271 -8.02 -2.63 15.01
CA THR A 271 -6.76 -1.89 14.91
C THR A 271 -6.27 -1.49 16.30
N SER A 272 -4.96 -1.32 16.46
CA SER A 272 -4.32 -0.84 17.69
C SER A 272 -3.05 -0.04 17.36
N ASP A 273 -2.48 0.59 18.39
CA ASP A 273 -1.20 1.31 18.30
C ASP A 273 -1.14 2.30 17.14
N LEU A 274 -2.24 3.06 16.92
CA LEU A 274 -2.28 4.11 15.92
C LEU A 274 -1.20 5.15 16.24
N SER A 275 -0.15 5.18 15.44
CA SER A 275 1.04 6.01 15.67
C SER A 275 0.67 7.51 15.65
N PRO A 276 0.88 8.24 16.75
CA PRO A 276 0.56 9.66 16.81
C PRO A 276 1.62 10.50 16.09
N ARG A 277 1.42 11.81 16.00
CA ARG A 277 2.37 12.75 15.39
C ARG A 277 3.73 12.72 16.08
N ARG A 278 4.79 13.10 15.32
CA ARG A 278 6.19 13.09 15.77
C ARG A 278 6.39 13.80 17.11
N GLU A 279 5.75 14.94 17.33
CA GLU A 279 5.89 15.72 18.57
C GLU A 279 5.39 14.92 19.78
N VAL A 280 4.26 14.22 19.63
CA VAL A 280 3.69 13.38 20.68
C VAL A 280 4.59 12.17 20.94
N ARG A 281 5.12 11.53 19.88
CA ARG A 281 6.06 10.41 20.02
C ARG A 281 7.35 10.84 20.71
N ALA A 282 7.89 12.02 20.35
CA ALA A 282 9.09 12.57 20.96
C ALA A 282 8.88 12.90 22.45
N ALA A 283 7.76 13.56 22.79
CA ALA A 283 7.39 13.84 24.18
C ALA A 283 7.25 12.57 25.01
N ALA A 284 6.58 11.54 24.47
CA ALA A 284 6.44 10.25 25.13
C ALA A 284 7.80 9.55 25.34
N ALA A 285 8.70 9.61 24.36
CA ALA A 285 10.05 9.05 24.50
C ALA A 285 10.87 9.76 25.59
N ILE A 286 10.81 11.08 25.65
CA ILE A 286 11.47 11.89 26.70
C ILE A 286 10.91 11.53 28.09
N ALA A 287 9.57 11.44 28.21
CA ALA A 287 8.93 11.07 29.48
C ALA A 287 9.32 9.65 29.93
N ALA A 288 9.37 8.69 29.00
CA ALA A 288 9.79 7.32 29.29
C ALA A 288 11.27 7.25 29.70
N ALA A 289 12.16 8.02 29.06
CA ALA A 289 13.57 8.11 29.45
C ALA A 289 13.73 8.70 30.87
N ALA A 290 13.01 9.77 31.19
CA ALA A 290 13.02 10.38 32.51
C ALA A 290 12.52 9.41 33.60
N ALA A 291 11.45 8.67 33.31
CA ALA A 291 10.91 7.65 34.22
C ALA A 291 11.92 6.52 34.48
N ARG A 292 12.62 6.03 33.43
CA ARG A 292 13.70 5.02 33.57
C ARG A 292 14.87 5.53 34.41
N THR A 293 15.28 6.78 34.21
CA THR A 293 16.35 7.40 35.01
C THR A 293 15.94 7.51 36.47
N LYS A 294 14.71 7.97 36.73
CA LYS A 294 14.17 8.04 38.11
C LYS A 294 14.10 6.67 38.77
N ALA A 295 13.65 5.64 38.07
CA ALA A 295 13.61 4.27 38.59
C ALA A 295 14.99 3.74 38.96
N LYS A 296 16.03 4.00 38.11
CA LYS A 296 17.41 3.64 38.42
C LYS A 296 18.00 4.41 39.61
N MET A 297 17.55 5.61 39.87
CA MET A 297 17.98 6.39 41.05
C MET A 297 17.34 5.87 42.36
N ILE A 298 16.14 5.31 42.26
CA ILE A 298 15.42 4.77 43.44
C ILE A 298 15.91 3.34 43.75
N ASP A 299 16.22 2.53 42.76
CA ASP A 299 16.77 1.19 42.94
C ASP A 299 17.99 0.98 42.00
N PRO A 300 19.22 1.32 42.50
CA PRO A 300 20.46 1.17 41.71
C PRO A 300 20.83 -0.30 41.41
N ALA A 301 20.20 -1.27 42.11
CA ALA A 301 20.48 -2.70 41.97
C ALA A 301 19.47 -3.45 41.06
N ALA A 302 18.47 -2.77 40.53
CA ALA A 302 17.52 -3.37 39.60
C ALA A 302 18.22 -3.88 38.33
N PRO A 303 17.99 -5.14 37.89
CA PRO A 303 18.64 -5.72 36.74
C PRO A 303 18.31 -4.90 35.49
N THR A 304 19.34 -4.46 34.77
CA THR A 304 19.15 -3.95 33.41
C THR A 304 18.73 -5.14 32.55
N GLU A 305 17.49 -5.17 32.04
CA GLU A 305 17.10 -6.11 30.99
C GLU A 305 18.05 -5.93 29.81
N ASN A 306 19.02 -6.84 29.72
CA ASN A 306 20.09 -6.83 28.74
C ASN A 306 19.50 -7.37 27.41
N ARG A 307 18.82 -6.54 26.62
CA ARG A 307 18.41 -6.88 25.25
C ARG A 307 19.58 -7.02 24.27
N GLY A 308 20.84 -6.91 24.77
CA GLY A 308 22.07 -6.99 23.97
C GLY A 308 22.60 -8.39 23.72
N GLU A 309 22.33 -9.38 24.55
CA GLU A 309 23.00 -10.70 24.46
C GLU A 309 22.28 -11.73 23.58
N ALA A 310 21.04 -11.54 23.19
CA ALA A 310 20.36 -12.46 22.27
C ALA A 310 20.89 -12.42 20.82
N ASN A 311 21.69 -11.40 20.47
CA ASN A 311 22.29 -11.29 19.12
C ASN A 311 23.77 -11.69 19.06
N ALA A 312 24.48 -11.81 20.18
CA ALA A 312 25.89 -12.21 20.20
C ALA A 312 26.09 -13.74 20.13
N THR A 313 25.16 -14.52 20.65
CA THR A 313 25.28 -15.99 20.66
C THR A 313 24.93 -16.66 19.33
N LYS A 314 24.36 -15.93 18.36
CA LYS A 314 24.14 -16.44 16.99
C LYS A 314 25.27 -16.13 16.02
N ALA A 315 26.22 -15.28 16.40
CA ALA A 315 27.38 -14.93 15.55
C ALA A 315 28.60 -15.83 15.81
N SER A 316 28.66 -16.55 16.93
CA SER A 316 29.84 -17.38 17.29
C SER A 316 29.76 -18.86 16.88
N VAL A 317 28.62 -19.32 16.34
CA VAL A 317 28.48 -20.71 15.84
C VAL A 317 28.75 -20.85 14.33
N GLY A 318 28.97 -19.75 13.61
CA GLY A 318 29.24 -19.73 12.16
C GLY A 318 30.74 -19.69 11.75
N ALA A 319 31.66 -19.60 12.71
CA ALA A 319 33.09 -19.35 12.40
C ALA A 319 34.03 -20.55 12.60
N SER A 320 33.52 -21.79 12.81
CA SER A 320 34.33 -22.94 13.08
C SER A 320 34.25 -24.07 12.04
N ALA A 321 33.93 -23.78 10.79
CA ALA A 321 33.89 -24.79 9.73
C ALA A 321 34.49 -24.30 8.39
N ALA A 322 35.60 -23.56 8.44
CA ALA A 322 36.33 -23.17 7.23
C ALA A 322 37.83 -23.15 7.52
N GLY A 323 38.43 -24.33 7.73
CA GLY A 323 39.86 -24.47 7.96
C GLY A 323 40.32 -25.88 7.87
N ALA A 324 40.26 -26.51 6.69
CA ALA A 324 41.11 -27.65 6.32
C ALA A 324 40.78 -28.07 4.89
N ALA A 325 41.54 -27.60 3.93
CA ALA A 325 42.05 -28.38 2.78
C ALA A 325 42.75 -27.39 1.83
N GLN A 326 44.02 -27.21 2.09
CA GLN A 326 44.98 -26.80 1.04
C GLN A 326 45.72 -28.03 0.54
N THR A 327 46.06 -27.93 -0.70
CA THR A 327 47.22 -28.48 -1.44
C THR A 327 46.89 -29.50 -2.51
N SER A 328 47.40 -29.08 -3.65
CA SER A 328 48.01 -29.81 -4.79
C SER A 328 47.04 -30.00 -5.98
N THR A 329 47.40 -29.76 -7.24
CA THR A 329 48.63 -29.46 -7.96
C THR A 329 48.26 -28.98 -9.35
N VAL A 330 49.11 -28.15 -9.91
CA VAL A 330 49.24 -27.75 -11.31
C VAL A 330 49.29 -28.99 -12.24
N HIS A 331 48.61 -29.00 -13.41
CA HIS A 331 49.19 -29.22 -14.75
C HIS A 331 48.17 -29.03 -15.88
N SER A 332 48.57 -28.13 -16.76
CA SER A 332 48.48 -28.02 -18.23
C SER A 332 47.61 -29.03 -19.03
N SER A 333 46.71 -28.51 -19.83
CA SER A 333 46.67 -28.47 -21.31
C SER A 333 45.48 -27.67 -21.78
#